data_b6d1fc9aeeac5f7b95d0904424a4b128
#
_entry.id   b6d1fc9aeeac5f7b95d0904424a4b128
#
_cell.length_a   1.000
_cell.length_b   1.000
_cell.length_c   1.000
_cell.angle_alpha   90.00
_cell.angle_beta   90.00
_cell.angle_gamma   90.00
#
_symmetry.space_group_name_H-M   'P 1'
#
loop_
_entity.id
_entity.type
_entity.pdbx_description
1 polymer ?
#
loop_
_entity_poly.entity_id
_entity_poly.type
_entity_poly.pdbx_seq_one_letter_code
_entity_poly.pdbx_strand_id
1 'polypeptide(L)'
;EYIEAVSAGYRSGEAPPNGIEESPQTRLGGSAGSALIEKSRGDGHGIAMTMRPALSLSERIEIQAGLRAGESQAAMARRLGRSASVICSELKRNGGPEGYRAEAADLRARERRGAARRGRCLIAEHPALKAEVHARLRRGWSPEEVAGSLRRDHPDLPAMQTSHESIYRYVYIVARGELKRELVACLRRHHAARRTGRRGSTSTQGQLKDMELIDQRPPEVETRLIPGHYEGDLILGAGNRSAVGVLVERTTRFTILCHLPQKDATSVRKAFERKLSALPGTLRKSLTYDQGKEMAEHATLAANLQLKVFFCHAHSPWERATCESQNDRIRHYLPKGTDLSLVSYQQLRAYQDMLNERPRKILNWKSPAQCFQELLISNQPSN
;
A
#
# COMPACT_ATOMS: atom_id res chain seq x y z
N GLU A 1 -21.80 -8.32 17.40
CA GLU A 1 -20.75 -9.34 17.09
C GLU A 1 -19.82 -8.92 15.93
N TYR A 2 -20.32 -8.32 14.81
CA TYR A 2 -19.45 -7.90 13.71
C TYR A 2 -18.66 -6.62 14.05
N ILE A 3 -19.26 -5.68 14.76
CA ILE A 3 -18.62 -4.44 15.22
C ILE A 3 -17.63 -4.74 16.35
N GLU A 4 -17.96 -5.65 17.25
CA GLU A 4 -17.04 -6.12 18.31
C GLU A 4 -15.86 -6.92 17.76
N ALA A 5 -16.04 -7.75 16.73
CA ALA A 5 -14.96 -8.51 16.10
C ALA A 5 -13.97 -7.62 15.34
N VAL A 6 -14.41 -6.49 14.77
CA VAL A 6 -13.52 -5.51 14.13
C VAL A 6 -12.73 -4.72 15.19
N SER A 7 -13.32 -4.45 16.36
CA SER A 7 -12.62 -3.75 17.45
C SER A 7 -11.71 -4.66 18.29
N ALA A 8 -12.02 -5.95 18.43
CA ALA A 8 -11.23 -6.91 19.19
C ALA A 8 -9.98 -7.42 18.46
N GLY A 9 -10.01 -7.49 17.12
CA GLY A 9 -8.90 -7.97 16.31
C GLY A 9 -7.67 -7.05 16.26
N TYR A 10 -7.77 -5.83 16.79
CA TYR A 10 -6.69 -4.83 16.71
C TYR A 10 -5.84 -4.68 17.99
N ARG A 11 -6.10 -5.46 19.04
CA ARG A 11 -5.38 -5.33 20.33
C ARG A 11 -4.25 -6.32 20.58
N SER A 12 -4.05 -7.32 19.74
CA SER A 12 -2.96 -8.29 19.92
C SER A 12 -2.23 -8.53 18.62
N GLY A 13 -0.96 -8.10 18.57
CA GLY A 13 -0.01 -8.42 17.51
C GLY A 13 0.48 -9.85 17.59
N GLU A 14 -0.41 -10.83 17.69
CA GLU A 14 -0.07 -12.24 17.68
C GLU A 14 -0.31 -12.85 16.30
N ALA A 15 0.77 -13.41 15.74
CA ALA A 15 0.75 -14.20 14.53
C ALA A 15 -0.01 -15.53 14.76
N PRO A 16 -0.65 -16.10 13.73
CA PRO A 16 -1.32 -17.40 13.86
C PRO A 16 -0.31 -18.52 14.15
N PRO A 17 -0.68 -19.53 14.93
CA PRO A 17 0.22 -20.61 15.31
C PRO A 17 0.47 -21.55 14.13
N ASN A 18 1.69 -21.61 13.66
CA ASN A 18 2.19 -22.74 12.91
C ASN A 18 2.85 -23.69 13.92
N GLY A 19 2.16 -24.79 14.21
CA GLY A 19 2.73 -25.88 14.97
C GLY A 19 3.77 -26.62 14.14
N ILE A 20 5.02 -26.56 14.56
CA ILE A 20 6.03 -27.60 14.36
C ILE A 20 6.79 -27.67 15.68
N GLU A 21 6.70 -28.82 16.31
CA GLU A 21 7.41 -29.20 17.53
C GLU A 21 8.92 -29.18 17.30
N GLU A 22 9.66 -28.48 18.16
CA GLU A 22 11.10 -28.72 18.34
C GLU A 22 11.35 -29.11 19.80
N SER A 23 11.94 -30.28 19.97
CA SER A 23 12.43 -30.84 21.22
C SER A 23 13.73 -30.19 21.68
N PRO A 24 14.05 -30.21 23.00
CA PRO A 24 15.13 -29.43 23.60
C PRO A 24 16.42 -30.22 23.76
N GLN A 25 17.57 -29.55 23.64
CA GLN A 25 18.87 -29.85 24.25
C GLN A 25 19.86 -28.78 23.81
N THR A 26 20.79 -28.20 24.54
CA THR A 26 21.47 -28.54 25.83
C THR A 26 22.20 -27.28 26.28
N ARG A 27 22.28 -27.03 27.56
CA ARG A 27 23.15 -26.04 28.24
C ARG A 27 24.64 -26.42 28.15
N LEU A 28 25.51 -25.41 28.16
CA LEU A 28 26.82 -25.28 28.83
C LEU A 28 27.40 -23.93 28.34
N GLY A 29 27.82 -22.91 29.08
CA GLY A 29 28.54 -22.90 30.32
C GLY A 29 29.85 -22.11 30.12
N GLY A 30 30.13 -21.04 30.91
CA GLY A 30 31.45 -20.40 30.95
C GLY A 30 31.35 -18.86 30.79
N SER A 31 31.30 -18.08 31.73
CA SER A 31 32.01 -17.48 32.87
C SER A 31 33.20 -16.59 32.45
N ALA A 32 33.27 -15.44 33.13
CA ALA A 32 34.37 -14.50 33.38
C ALA A 32 34.42 -13.30 32.40
N GLY A 33 34.37 -12.03 32.75
CA GLY A 33 34.72 -11.38 34.01
C GLY A 33 35.53 -10.12 33.69
N SER A 34 35.29 -9.03 34.43
CA SER A 34 36.15 -7.83 34.53
C SER A 34 36.02 -6.76 33.43
N ALA A 35 35.96 -5.50 33.65
CA ALA A 35 36.03 -4.63 34.85
C ALA A 35 35.60 -3.21 34.40
N LEU A 36 35.03 -2.51 35.35
CA LEU A 36 34.78 -1.05 35.36
C LEU A 36 36.00 -0.22 34.99
N ILE A 37 35.83 0.77 34.13
CA ILE A 37 36.51 2.05 34.26
C ILE A 37 35.49 3.18 33.99
N GLU A 38 34.99 3.77 35.05
CA GLU A 38 34.40 5.10 35.02
C GLU A 38 35.48 6.13 34.62
N LYS A 39 35.21 6.93 33.60
CA LYS A 39 35.80 8.25 33.46
C LYS A 39 34.70 9.24 33.12
N SER A 40 34.25 9.92 34.18
CA SER A 40 33.56 11.19 34.07
C SER A 40 34.44 12.19 33.34
N ARG A 41 33.91 12.88 32.35
CA ARG A 41 34.30 14.24 31.99
C ARG A 41 33.32 14.88 31.04
N GLY A 42 32.76 16.00 31.49
CA GLY A 42 32.62 17.21 30.70
C GLY A 42 31.33 17.37 29.92
N ASP A 43 30.47 18.19 30.46
CA ASP A 43 29.37 18.87 29.77
C ASP A 43 29.87 19.49 28.46
N GLY A 44 29.64 18.81 27.38
CA GLY A 44 29.83 19.30 26.01
C GLY A 44 28.48 19.38 25.34
N HIS A 45 27.95 20.56 25.19
CA HIS A 45 26.84 20.81 24.27
C HIS A 45 27.18 20.20 22.93
N GLY A 46 26.56 19.03 22.61
CA GLY A 46 26.63 18.39 21.34
C GLY A 46 25.91 19.25 20.28
N ILE A 47 26.69 20.17 19.69
CA ILE A 47 26.28 20.82 18.43
C ILE A 47 26.09 19.67 17.44
N ALA A 48 24.84 19.38 17.11
CA ALA A 48 24.52 18.52 15.99
C ALA A 48 25.28 19.08 14.78
N MET A 49 26.35 18.36 14.34
CA MET A 49 27.04 18.66 13.10
C MET A 49 26.07 18.39 11.98
N THR A 50 25.30 19.42 11.60
CA THR A 50 24.53 19.39 10.36
C THR A 50 25.55 19.26 9.25
N MET A 51 25.65 18.07 8.66
CA MET A 51 26.49 17.82 7.50
C MET A 51 26.04 18.77 6.39
N ARG A 52 26.87 19.80 6.13
CA ARG A 52 26.58 20.77 5.06
C ARG A 52 26.50 20.00 3.73
N PRO A 53 25.51 20.30 2.87
CA PRO A 53 25.33 19.59 1.61
C PRO A 53 26.58 19.74 0.72
N ALA A 54 26.80 18.77 -0.16
CA ALA A 54 27.89 18.81 -1.15
C ALA A 54 27.80 20.08 -2.00
N LEU A 55 28.94 20.52 -2.56
CA LEU A 55 28.97 21.67 -3.46
C LEU A 55 27.97 21.49 -4.62
N SER A 56 27.18 22.53 -4.88
CA SER A 56 26.27 22.60 -6.02
C SER A 56 27.03 22.99 -7.30
N LEU A 57 26.38 22.82 -8.46
CA LEU A 57 26.95 23.32 -9.72
C LEU A 57 27.16 24.84 -9.69
N SER A 58 26.25 25.59 -9.11
CA SER A 58 26.36 27.06 -8.93
C SER A 58 27.61 27.44 -8.14
N GLU A 59 27.85 26.80 -6.99
CA GLU A 59 29.06 27.02 -6.21
C GLU A 59 30.33 26.65 -6.97
N ARG A 60 30.30 25.62 -7.80
CA ARG A 60 31.41 25.23 -8.67
C ARG A 60 31.71 26.26 -9.77
N ILE A 61 30.67 26.85 -10.34
CA ILE A 61 30.80 27.95 -11.34
C ILE A 61 31.44 29.18 -10.65
N GLU A 62 31.04 29.49 -9.43
CA GLU A 62 31.64 30.58 -8.66
C GLU A 62 33.10 30.32 -8.28
N ILE A 63 33.46 29.08 -7.95
CA ILE A 63 34.87 28.70 -7.77
C ILE A 63 35.67 28.91 -9.06
N GLN A 64 35.12 28.48 -10.21
CA GLN A 64 35.79 28.66 -11.50
C GLN A 64 35.96 30.15 -11.85
N ALA A 65 34.97 30.98 -11.55
CA ALA A 65 35.03 32.43 -11.77
C ALA A 65 36.11 33.09 -10.86
N GLY A 66 36.14 32.72 -9.57
CA GLY A 66 37.15 33.20 -8.63
C GLY A 66 38.57 32.80 -9.01
N LEU A 67 38.79 31.57 -9.51
CA LEU A 67 40.08 31.14 -10.05
C LEU A 67 40.53 31.99 -11.25
N ARG A 68 39.63 32.32 -12.18
CA ARG A 68 39.91 33.19 -13.31
C ARG A 68 40.25 34.63 -12.91
N ALA A 69 39.63 35.07 -11.79
CA ALA A 69 39.90 36.41 -11.22
C ALA A 69 41.14 36.43 -10.29
N GLY A 70 41.87 35.32 -10.15
CA GLY A 70 43.04 35.24 -9.27
C GLY A 70 42.72 35.24 -7.76
N GLU A 71 41.46 34.94 -7.39
CA GLU A 71 41.08 34.88 -5.96
C GLU A 71 41.79 33.75 -5.23
N SER A 72 42.19 33.99 -3.97
CA SER A 72 42.72 32.94 -3.13
C SER A 72 41.63 31.94 -2.68
N GLN A 73 42.02 30.68 -2.42
CA GLN A 73 41.09 29.65 -1.94
C GLN A 73 40.36 30.08 -0.67
N ALA A 74 41.04 30.83 0.21
CA ALA A 74 40.45 31.36 1.42
C ALA A 74 39.39 32.45 1.15
N ALA A 75 39.59 33.31 0.13
CA ALA A 75 38.62 34.30 -0.27
C ALA A 75 37.37 33.66 -0.87
N MET A 76 37.54 32.71 -1.79
CA MET A 76 36.44 31.92 -2.36
C MET A 76 35.66 31.15 -1.28
N ALA A 77 36.34 30.53 -0.31
CA ALA A 77 35.71 29.83 0.78
C ALA A 77 34.83 30.75 1.64
N ARG A 78 35.32 31.94 1.98
CA ARG A 78 34.55 32.93 2.73
C ARG A 78 33.30 33.40 1.96
N ARG A 79 33.44 33.70 0.67
CA ARG A 79 32.34 34.15 -0.21
C ARG A 79 31.25 33.08 -0.31
N LEU A 80 31.61 31.81 -0.39
CA LEU A 80 30.68 30.68 -0.51
C LEU A 80 30.16 30.16 0.85
N GLY A 81 30.59 30.74 1.97
CA GLY A 81 30.26 30.23 3.29
C GLY A 81 30.73 28.79 3.55
N ARG A 82 31.82 28.38 2.90
CA ARG A 82 32.42 27.03 3.00
C ARG A 82 33.78 27.10 3.72
N SER A 83 34.27 25.96 4.19
CA SER A 83 35.63 25.90 4.73
C SER A 83 36.67 25.87 3.60
N ALA A 84 37.86 26.45 3.84
CA ALA A 84 38.96 26.42 2.88
C ALA A 84 39.37 25.00 2.48
N SER A 85 39.25 24.03 3.40
CA SER A 85 39.51 22.62 3.13
C SER A 85 38.58 22.00 2.09
N VAL A 86 37.32 22.47 2.03
CA VAL A 86 36.35 22.03 1.01
C VAL A 86 36.80 22.49 -0.38
N ILE A 87 37.19 23.77 -0.50
CA ILE A 87 37.68 24.32 -1.77
C ILE A 87 38.97 23.64 -2.20
N CYS A 88 39.94 23.50 -1.29
CA CYS A 88 41.19 22.80 -1.56
C CYS A 88 40.93 21.36 -2.03
N SER A 89 40.08 20.62 -1.34
CA SER A 89 39.72 19.24 -1.71
C SER A 89 39.02 19.13 -3.05
N GLU A 90 38.13 20.10 -3.37
CA GLU A 90 37.44 20.18 -4.66
C GLU A 90 38.42 20.39 -5.81
N LEU A 91 39.35 21.35 -5.65
CA LEU A 91 40.36 21.64 -6.65
C LEU A 91 41.34 20.47 -6.86
N LYS A 92 41.86 19.89 -5.77
CA LYS A 92 42.72 18.70 -5.85
C LYS A 92 42.08 17.54 -6.61
N ARG A 93 40.80 17.30 -6.40
CA ARG A 93 40.07 16.20 -7.04
C ARG A 93 39.73 16.46 -8.50
N ASN A 94 39.84 17.69 -8.97
CA ASN A 94 39.35 18.10 -10.30
C ASN A 94 40.39 18.79 -11.18
N GLY A 95 41.69 18.47 -11.00
CA GLY A 95 42.77 18.88 -11.88
C GLY A 95 43.53 20.15 -11.46
N GLY A 96 43.35 20.57 -10.18
CA GLY A 96 44.01 21.74 -9.65
C GLY A 96 43.41 23.06 -10.13
N PRO A 97 43.96 24.21 -9.70
CA PRO A 97 43.41 25.54 -10.04
C PRO A 97 43.38 25.82 -11.55
N GLU A 98 44.43 25.47 -12.28
CA GLU A 98 44.56 25.75 -13.69
C GLU A 98 43.66 24.90 -14.61
N GLY A 99 43.46 23.64 -14.22
CA GLY A 99 42.65 22.66 -14.95
C GLY A 99 41.18 22.60 -14.54
N TYR A 100 40.75 23.42 -13.57
CA TYR A 100 39.40 23.30 -12.98
C TYR A 100 38.33 23.74 -13.99
N ARG A 101 37.31 22.87 -14.18
CA ARG A 101 36.12 23.14 -14.98
C ARG A 101 34.91 22.72 -14.15
N ALA A 102 34.02 23.69 -13.86
CA ALA A 102 32.86 23.50 -12.96
C ALA A 102 31.93 22.36 -13.38
N GLU A 103 31.59 22.30 -14.67
CA GLU A 103 30.72 21.25 -15.21
C GLU A 103 31.33 19.86 -15.11
N ALA A 104 32.63 19.73 -15.49
CA ALA A 104 33.36 18.48 -15.39
C ALA A 104 33.52 18.02 -13.92
N ALA A 105 33.73 18.96 -13.01
CA ALA A 105 33.80 18.68 -11.57
C ALA A 105 32.45 18.21 -11.02
N ASP A 106 31.34 18.80 -11.48
CA ASP A 106 30.01 18.37 -11.09
C ASP A 106 29.66 16.97 -11.63
N LEU A 107 29.99 16.72 -12.89
CA LEU A 107 29.83 15.39 -13.50
C LEU A 107 30.60 14.32 -12.72
N ARG A 108 31.89 14.54 -12.45
CA ARG A 108 32.72 13.63 -11.66
C ARG A 108 32.19 13.46 -10.23
N ALA A 109 31.65 14.51 -9.63
CA ALA A 109 31.06 14.42 -8.31
C ALA A 109 29.76 13.58 -8.31
N ARG A 110 28.94 13.67 -9.35
CA ARG A 110 27.75 12.82 -9.55
C ARG A 110 28.16 11.37 -9.78
N GLU A 111 29.17 11.12 -10.62
CA GLU A 111 29.73 9.78 -10.87
C GLU A 111 30.29 9.13 -9.60
N ARG A 112 31.08 9.87 -8.80
CA ARG A 112 31.61 9.37 -7.51
C ARG A 112 30.49 9.04 -6.54
N ARG A 113 29.45 9.88 -6.45
CA ARG A 113 28.26 9.60 -5.61
C ARG A 113 27.51 8.37 -6.12
N GLY A 114 27.38 8.24 -7.43
CA GLY A 114 26.79 7.05 -8.07
C GLY A 114 27.60 5.79 -7.79
N ALA A 115 28.93 5.87 -7.90
CA ALA A 115 29.85 4.75 -7.63
C ALA A 115 29.84 4.33 -6.16
N ALA A 116 29.84 5.29 -5.23
CA ALA A 116 29.75 5.02 -3.80
C ALA A 116 28.41 4.37 -3.38
N ARG A 117 27.35 4.56 -4.16
CA ARG A 117 26.03 3.93 -3.97
C ARG A 117 25.92 2.58 -4.71
N ARG A 118 26.81 2.31 -5.68
CA ARG A 118 26.83 1.02 -6.42
C ARG A 118 27.19 -0.10 -5.44
N GLY A 119 26.32 -1.10 -5.38
CA GLY A 119 26.53 -2.26 -4.50
C GLY A 119 25.93 -2.12 -3.10
N ARG A 120 25.69 -0.91 -2.60
CA ARG A 120 25.01 -0.71 -1.32
C ARG A 120 23.52 -0.94 -1.45
N CYS A 121 22.97 -1.72 -0.53
CA CYS A 121 21.54 -1.96 -0.43
C CYS A 121 21.08 -1.63 0.98
N LEU A 122 20.42 -0.49 1.14
CA LEU A 122 19.92 -0.01 2.42
C LEU A 122 19.13 -1.09 3.18
N ILE A 123 18.29 -1.84 2.45
CA ILE A 123 17.47 -2.92 3.03
C ILE A 123 18.34 -4.04 3.59
N ALA A 124 19.45 -4.39 2.91
CA ALA A 124 20.34 -5.43 3.38
C ALA A 124 21.22 -4.99 4.58
N GLU A 125 21.55 -3.69 4.63
CA GLU A 125 22.42 -3.08 5.65
C GLU A 125 21.66 -2.76 6.95
N HIS A 126 20.33 -2.56 6.90
CA HIS A 126 19.50 -2.21 8.05
C HIS A 126 18.55 -3.35 8.46
N PRO A 127 18.85 -4.10 9.53
CA PRO A 127 18.04 -5.26 9.94
C PRO A 127 16.58 -4.94 10.23
N ALA A 128 16.31 -3.82 10.90
CA ALA A 128 14.93 -3.40 11.21
C ALA A 128 14.13 -3.09 9.93
N LEU A 129 14.70 -2.31 9.00
CA LEU A 129 14.06 -2.04 7.70
C LEU A 129 13.84 -3.33 6.89
N LYS A 130 14.82 -4.23 6.91
CA LYS A 130 14.74 -5.54 6.25
C LYS A 130 13.58 -6.36 6.81
N ALA A 131 13.44 -6.45 8.14
CA ALA A 131 12.37 -7.18 8.80
C ALA A 131 11.00 -6.62 8.40
N GLU A 132 10.82 -5.29 8.42
CA GLU A 132 9.56 -4.63 8.02
C GLU A 132 9.22 -4.87 6.53
N VAL A 133 10.21 -4.75 5.64
CA VAL A 133 10.02 -5.01 4.22
C VAL A 133 9.58 -6.46 3.99
N HIS A 134 10.25 -7.43 4.64
CA HIS A 134 9.90 -8.85 4.52
C HIS A 134 8.50 -9.14 5.06
N ALA A 135 8.17 -8.63 6.26
CA ALA A 135 6.87 -8.85 6.88
C ALA A 135 5.74 -8.36 5.97
N ARG A 136 5.89 -7.16 5.36
CA ARG A 136 4.88 -6.59 4.47
C ARG A 136 4.80 -7.30 3.12
N LEU A 137 5.93 -7.70 2.54
CA LEU A 137 5.94 -8.52 1.31
C LEU A 137 5.27 -9.88 1.53
N ARG A 138 5.51 -10.56 2.68
CA ARG A 138 4.83 -11.82 3.04
C ARG A 138 3.31 -11.68 3.19
N ARG A 139 2.83 -10.50 3.60
CA ARG A 139 1.39 -10.17 3.57
C ARG A 139 0.87 -9.96 2.15
N GLY A 140 1.69 -10.16 1.12
CA GLY A 140 1.33 -9.98 -0.29
C GLY A 140 1.26 -8.50 -0.73
N TRP A 141 1.83 -7.55 0.02
CA TRP A 141 1.87 -6.15 -0.38
C TRP A 141 2.87 -5.94 -1.52
N SER A 142 2.52 -5.09 -2.45
CA SER A 142 3.45 -4.72 -3.52
C SER A 142 4.59 -3.84 -3.00
N PRO A 143 5.74 -3.80 -3.67
CA PRO A 143 6.83 -2.90 -3.31
C PRO A 143 6.42 -1.43 -3.18
N GLU A 144 5.44 -0.97 -3.97
CA GLU A 144 4.90 0.39 -3.87
C GLU A 144 4.08 0.57 -2.58
N GLU A 145 3.23 -0.40 -2.22
CA GLU A 145 2.46 -0.40 -0.98
C GLU A 145 3.38 -0.45 0.25
N VAL A 146 4.44 -1.26 0.18
CA VAL A 146 5.46 -1.35 1.25
C VAL A 146 6.19 -0.01 1.42
N ALA A 147 6.70 0.57 0.35
CA ALA A 147 7.43 1.83 0.41
C ALA A 147 6.56 2.99 0.89
N GLY A 148 5.32 3.05 0.42
CA GLY A 148 4.36 4.09 0.82
C GLY A 148 3.96 4.00 2.28
N SER A 149 3.67 2.78 2.77
CA SER A 149 3.32 2.55 4.17
C SER A 149 4.49 2.83 5.12
N LEU A 150 5.72 2.41 4.78
CA LEU A 150 6.91 2.70 5.59
C LEU A 150 7.13 4.21 5.75
N ARG A 151 6.93 4.99 4.68
CA ARG A 151 7.06 6.45 4.73
C ARG A 151 6.00 7.09 5.64
N ARG A 152 4.77 6.57 5.61
CA ARG A 152 3.68 7.03 6.46
C ARG A 152 3.92 6.67 7.93
N ASP A 153 4.35 5.42 8.19
CA ASP A 153 4.48 4.89 9.54
C ASP A 153 5.74 5.42 10.25
N HIS A 154 6.76 5.84 9.47
CA HIS A 154 8.04 6.35 9.99
C HIS A 154 8.43 7.68 9.30
N PRO A 155 7.63 8.77 9.47
CA PRO A 155 7.88 10.04 8.77
C PRO A 155 9.22 10.66 9.17
N ASP A 156 9.60 10.55 10.44
CA ASP A 156 10.78 11.19 11.03
C ASP A 156 12.02 10.28 11.07
N LEU A 157 11.92 9.06 10.54
CA LEU A 157 13.01 8.07 10.55
C LEU A 157 13.45 7.71 9.11
N PRO A 158 14.34 8.51 8.48
CA PRO A 158 14.81 8.26 7.12
C PRO A 158 15.43 6.86 6.92
N ALA A 159 16.04 6.29 7.97
CA ALA A 159 16.60 4.94 7.93
C ALA A 159 15.53 3.83 7.74
N MET A 160 14.28 4.10 8.11
CA MET A 160 13.15 3.18 7.92
C MET A 160 12.38 3.43 6.62
N GLN A 161 12.80 4.40 5.81
CA GLN A 161 12.16 4.72 4.54
C GLN A 161 12.94 4.14 3.36
N THR A 162 12.24 3.64 2.36
CA THR A 162 12.84 3.10 1.15
C THR A 162 11.93 3.36 -0.06
N SER A 163 12.48 3.28 -1.27
CA SER A 163 11.70 3.37 -2.50
C SER A 163 11.25 1.98 -2.98
N HIS A 164 10.17 1.94 -3.75
CA HIS A 164 9.73 0.69 -4.38
C HIS A 164 10.79 0.09 -5.31
N GLU A 165 11.57 0.93 -5.99
CA GLU A 165 12.68 0.50 -6.84
C GLU A 165 13.78 -0.18 -6.02
N SER A 166 14.11 0.35 -4.84
CA SER A 166 15.07 -0.27 -3.92
C SER A 166 14.59 -1.64 -3.44
N ILE A 167 13.27 -1.79 -3.21
CA ILE A 167 12.68 -3.08 -2.84
C ILE A 167 12.75 -4.06 -4.01
N TYR A 168 12.40 -3.66 -5.24
CA TYR A 168 12.56 -4.51 -6.41
C TYR A 168 14.01 -4.95 -6.59
N ARG A 169 14.95 -4.01 -6.52
CA ARG A 169 16.37 -4.32 -6.60
C ARG A 169 16.81 -5.31 -5.51
N TYR A 170 16.33 -5.13 -4.28
CA TYR A 170 16.62 -6.05 -3.20
C TYR A 170 16.11 -7.47 -3.50
N VAL A 171 14.86 -7.61 -3.90
CA VAL A 171 14.21 -8.90 -4.17
C VAL A 171 14.88 -9.62 -5.36
N TYR A 172 15.14 -8.93 -6.46
CA TYR A 172 15.62 -9.57 -7.69
C TYR A 172 17.13 -9.71 -7.77
N ILE A 173 17.90 -8.81 -7.18
CA ILE A 173 19.37 -8.74 -7.35
C ILE A 173 20.10 -9.18 -6.07
N VAL A 174 19.65 -8.72 -4.89
CA VAL A 174 20.38 -8.93 -3.64
C VAL A 174 19.98 -10.22 -2.94
N ALA A 175 18.67 -10.51 -2.89
CA ALA A 175 18.16 -11.74 -2.29
C ALA A 175 18.63 -12.98 -3.08
N ARG A 176 19.02 -14.05 -2.38
CA ARG A 176 19.55 -15.28 -2.98
C ARG A 176 18.82 -16.51 -2.45
N GLY A 177 18.93 -17.61 -3.20
CA GLY A 177 18.43 -18.93 -2.78
C GLY A 177 16.92 -18.96 -2.56
N GLU A 178 16.52 -19.61 -1.48
CA GLU A 178 15.12 -19.81 -1.10
C GLU A 178 14.40 -18.52 -0.77
N LEU A 179 15.06 -17.60 -0.04
CA LEU A 179 14.53 -16.28 0.26
C LEU A 179 14.12 -15.51 -0.99
N LYS A 180 14.94 -15.56 -2.07
CA LYS A 180 14.57 -14.93 -3.33
C LYS A 180 13.31 -15.55 -3.92
N ARG A 181 13.21 -16.87 -3.93
CA ARG A 181 12.05 -17.60 -4.45
C ARG A 181 10.78 -17.22 -3.66
N GLU A 182 10.88 -17.20 -2.34
CA GLU A 182 9.80 -16.79 -1.45
C GLU A 182 9.34 -15.35 -1.73
N LEU A 183 10.26 -14.38 -1.73
CA LEU A 183 9.92 -12.97 -1.92
C LEU A 183 9.38 -12.67 -3.33
N VAL A 184 9.89 -13.35 -4.37
CA VAL A 184 9.37 -13.23 -5.74
C VAL A 184 7.95 -13.82 -5.81
N ALA A 185 7.69 -14.93 -5.14
CA ALA A 185 6.35 -15.53 -5.08
C ALA A 185 5.31 -14.61 -4.39
N CYS A 186 5.75 -13.77 -3.45
CA CYS A 186 4.89 -12.75 -2.82
C CYS A 186 4.50 -11.60 -3.77
N LEU A 187 5.19 -11.41 -4.89
CA LEU A 187 4.88 -10.34 -5.83
C LEU A 187 3.63 -10.68 -6.67
N ARG A 188 2.69 -9.75 -6.72
CA ARG A 188 1.36 -9.94 -7.29
C ARG A 188 1.31 -10.25 -8.79
N ARG A 189 2.33 -9.86 -9.56
CA ARG A 189 2.38 -10.06 -11.02
C ARG A 189 3.48 -11.03 -11.38
N HIS A 190 3.12 -12.31 -11.46
CA HIS A 190 3.83 -13.20 -12.35
C HIS A 190 3.36 -12.87 -13.77
N HIS A 191 4.28 -12.56 -14.69
CA HIS A 191 3.95 -12.29 -16.09
C HIS A 191 3.24 -13.51 -16.71
N ALA A 192 1.91 -13.51 -16.63
CA ALA A 192 1.09 -14.36 -17.48
C ALA A 192 0.77 -13.59 -18.75
N ALA A 193 1.02 -14.18 -19.91
CA ALA A 193 0.77 -13.59 -21.21
C ALA A 193 -0.67 -13.04 -21.32
N ARG A 194 -0.78 -11.85 -21.90
CA ARG A 194 -2.05 -11.14 -22.12
C ARG A 194 -2.91 -11.96 -23.07
N ARG A 195 -3.95 -12.63 -22.58
CA ARG A 195 -4.95 -13.29 -23.42
C ARG A 195 -5.87 -12.22 -24.01
N THR A 196 -5.98 -12.21 -25.33
CA THR A 196 -7.00 -11.44 -26.07
C THR A 196 -8.39 -11.91 -25.66
N GLY A 197 -9.19 -11.00 -25.13
CA GLY A 197 -10.56 -11.29 -24.69
C GLY A 197 -11.44 -11.64 -25.90
N ARG A 198 -12.08 -12.81 -25.86
CA ARG A 198 -13.16 -13.16 -26.77
C ARG A 198 -14.39 -12.32 -26.40
N ARG A 199 -14.91 -11.54 -27.33
CA ARG A 199 -16.19 -10.84 -27.18
C ARG A 199 -17.28 -11.89 -26.96
N GLY A 200 -17.90 -11.87 -25.77
CA GLY A 200 -19.04 -12.73 -25.45
C GLY A 200 -20.31 -12.24 -26.16
N SER A 201 -21.18 -13.17 -26.48
CA SER A 201 -22.47 -12.93 -27.12
C SER A 201 -23.40 -12.08 -26.24
N THR A 202 -24.13 -11.19 -26.87
CA THR A 202 -25.26 -10.46 -26.32
C THR A 202 -26.32 -11.40 -25.74
N SER A 203 -26.47 -11.45 -24.41
CA SER A 203 -27.63 -12.09 -23.81
C SER A 203 -28.77 -11.06 -23.76
N THR A 204 -29.94 -11.38 -24.27
CA THR A 204 -31.18 -10.66 -24.05
C THR A 204 -31.52 -10.73 -22.54
N GLN A 205 -31.13 -9.74 -21.77
CA GLN A 205 -31.50 -9.59 -20.37
C GLN A 205 -32.89 -8.98 -20.30
N GLY A 206 -33.82 -9.66 -19.62
CA GLY A 206 -35.12 -9.05 -19.28
C GLY A 206 -34.87 -7.84 -18.36
N GLN A 207 -35.56 -6.74 -18.65
CA GLN A 207 -35.48 -5.51 -17.87
C GLN A 207 -36.01 -5.72 -16.44
N LEU A 208 -35.26 -5.24 -15.45
CA LEU A 208 -35.74 -5.10 -14.09
C LEU A 208 -36.83 -4.00 -14.08
N LYS A 209 -37.86 -4.18 -13.25
CA LYS A 209 -38.93 -3.18 -13.10
C LYS A 209 -38.51 -2.14 -12.07
N ASP A 210 -39.03 -0.90 -12.21
CA ASP A 210 -38.92 0.19 -11.24
C ASP A 210 -37.46 0.52 -10.83
N MET A 211 -36.52 0.55 -11.80
CA MET A 211 -35.13 0.92 -11.59
C MET A 211 -34.95 2.44 -11.54
N GLU A 212 -34.30 2.93 -10.48
CA GLU A 212 -33.72 4.29 -10.48
C GLU A 212 -32.36 4.24 -11.17
N LEU A 213 -32.18 5.00 -12.25
CA LEU A 213 -30.90 5.05 -12.96
C LEU A 213 -29.89 5.94 -12.25
N ILE A 214 -28.61 5.70 -12.55
CA ILE A 214 -27.48 6.40 -11.96
C ILE A 214 -27.56 7.92 -12.11
N ASP A 215 -28.25 8.44 -13.14
CA ASP A 215 -28.47 9.87 -13.37
C ASP A 215 -29.27 10.55 -12.26
N GLN A 216 -30.09 9.79 -11.54
CA GLN A 216 -30.87 10.27 -10.39
C GLN A 216 -30.09 10.22 -9.08
N ARG A 217 -28.83 9.74 -9.12
CA ARG A 217 -27.98 9.65 -7.95
C ARG A 217 -27.53 11.04 -7.51
N PRO A 218 -27.59 11.36 -6.21
CA PRO A 218 -27.14 12.65 -5.70
C PRO A 218 -25.70 12.97 -6.11
N PRO A 219 -25.38 14.21 -6.52
CA PRO A 219 -24.03 14.62 -6.95
C PRO A 219 -22.96 14.37 -5.87
N GLU A 220 -23.32 14.41 -4.61
CA GLU A 220 -22.43 14.14 -3.47
C GLU A 220 -21.78 12.76 -3.53
N VAL A 221 -22.45 11.78 -4.16
CA VAL A 221 -21.94 10.42 -4.30
C VAL A 221 -20.74 10.39 -5.25
N GLU A 222 -20.67 11.30 -6.23
CA GLU A 222 -19.55 11.37 -7.19
C GLU A 222 -18.26 11.87 -6.54
N THR A 223 -18.37 12.77 -5.57
CA THR A 223 -17.19 13.33 -4.89
C THR A 223 -16.41 12.29 -4.08
N ARG A 224 -17.09 11.19 -3.67
CA ARG A 224 -16.53 10.14 -2.80
C ARG A 224 -16.02 10.67 -1.45
N LEU A 225 -16.54 11.81 -1.01
CA LEU A 225 -16.18 12.42 0.28
C LEU A 225 -17.12 11.98 1.40
N ILE A 226 -18.37 11.70 1.04
CA ILE A 226 -19.40 11.30 1.99
C ILE A 226 -19.45 9.77 2.07
N PRO A 227 -19.25 9.17 3.25
CA PRO A 227 -19.31 7.72 3.41
C PRO A 227 -20.75 7.18 3.40
N GLY A 228 -20.86 5.86 3.19
CA GLY A 228 -22.13 5.15 3.20
C GLY A 228 -22.70 4.86 1.82
N HIS A 229 -21.94 5.14 0.77
CA HIS A 229 -22.31 4.83 -0.61
C HIS A 229 -21.52 3.64 -1.13
N TYR A 230 -22.21 2.59 -1.57
CA TYR A 230 -21.60 1.33 -1.99
C TYR A 230 -21.74 1.12 -3.49
N GLU A 231 -20.75 0.46 -4.08
CA GLU A 231 -20.84 -0.20 -5.38
C GLU A 231 -20.93 -1.71 -5.15
N GLY A 232 -21.88 -2.37 -5.80
CA GLY A 232 -22.07 -3.81 -5.68
C GLY A 232 -21.80 -4.55 -6.99
N ASP A 233 -21.39 -5.83 -6.88
CA ASP A 233 -21.15 -6.72 -8.01
C ASP A 233 -21.15 -8.20 -7.58
N LEU A 234 -21.15 -9.13 -8.55
CA LEU A 234 -20.93 -10.55 -8.33
C LEU A 234 -19.62 -11.02 -8.96
N ILE A 235 -18.82 -11.72 -8.19
CA ILE A 235 -17.71 -12.51 -8.71
C ILE A 235 -18.21 -13.92 -9.04
N LEU A 236 -18.26 -14.24 -10.33
CA LEU A 236 -18.74 -15.53 -10.80
C LEU A 236 -17.65 -16.60 -10.77
N GLY A 237 -18.00 -17.81 -10.31
CA GLY A 237 -17.13 -18.99 -10.28
C GLY A 237 -17.11 -19.77 -11.58
N ALA A 238 -16.61 -20.99 -11.51
CA ALA A 238 -16.50 -21.93 -12.64
C ALA A 238 -17.86 -22.14 -13.30
N GLY A 239 -17.92 -21.93 -14.62
CA GLY A 239 -19.13 -22.13 -15.42
C GLY A 239 -20.31 -21.26 -14.99
N ASN A 240 -20.09 -20.17 -14.28
CA ASN A 240 -21.10 -19.28 -13.71
C ASN A 240 -22.11 -19.98 -12.76
N ARG A 241 -21.72 -21.10 -12.14
CA ARG A 241 -22.60 -21.92 -11.28
C ARG A 241 -22.63 -21.42 -9.84
N SER A 242 -21.55 -20.82 -9.38
CA SER A 242 -21.41 -20.25 -8.04
C SER A 242 -20.99 -18.79 -8.11
N ALA A 243 -21.23 -18.02 -7.06
CA ALA A 243 -20.89 -16.62 -7.00
C ALA A 243 -20.53 -16.18 -5.56
N VAL A 244 -19.81 -15.05 -5.47
CA VAL A 244 -19.56 -14.29 -4.24
C VAL A 244 -20.05 -12.88 -4.46
N GLY A 245 -20.88 -12.37 -3.57
CA GLY A 245 -21.31 -10.98 -3.58
C GLY A 245 -20.19 -10.06 -3.13
N VAL A 246 -20.05 -8.93 -3.77
CA VAL A 246 -19.05 -7.90 -3.47
C VAL A 246 -19.76 -6.58 -3.23
N LEU A 247 -19.48 -5.94 -2.10
CA LEU A 247 -19.87 -4.57 -1.81
C LEU A 247 -18.61 -3.77 -1.50
N VAL A 248 -18.46 -2.63 -2.16
CA VAL A 248 -17.29 -1.75 -1.94
C VAL A 248 -17.78 -0.38 -1.51
N GLU A 249 -17.39 0.05 -0.32
CA GLU A 249 -17.67 1.41 0.14
C GLU A 249 -16.79 2.41 -0.65
N ARG A 250 -17.42 3.46 -1.20
CA ARG A 250 -16.78 4.32 -2.22
C ARG A 250 -15.71 5.24 -1.67
N THR A 251 -15.84 5.72 -0.44
CA THR A 251 -14.92 6.66 0.20
C THR A 251 -13.67 5.95 0.69
N THR A 252 -13.83 4.89 1.47
CA THR A 252 -12.75 4.15 2.12
C THR A 252 -12.20 3.02 1.30
N ARG A 253 -12.88 2.60 0.24
CA ARG A 253 -12.58 1.39 -0.54
C ARG A 253 -12.72 0.10 0.27
N PHE A 254 -13.41 0.17 1.40
CA PHE A 254 -13.66 -1.00 2.24
C PHE A 254 -14.51 -2.00 1.47
N THR A 255 -14.03 -3.24 1.42
CA THR A 255 -14.65 -4.32 0.66
C THR A 255 -15.32 -5.28 1.60
N ILE A 256 -16.58 -5.61 1.32
CA ILE A 256 -17.33 -6.64 2.02
C ILE A 256 -17.57 -7.78 1.05
N LEU A 257 -17.15 -8.99 1.41
CA LEU A 257 -17.41 -10.20 0.66
C LEU A 257 -18.58 -10.95 1.27
N CYS A 258 -19.56 -11.26 0.44
CA CYS A 258 -20.79 -11.93 0.84
C CYS A 258 -20.80 -13.36 0.32
N HIS A 259 -20.80 -14.33 1.22
CA HIS A 259 -21.00 -15.72 0.85
C HIS A 259 -22.44 -15.93 0.38
N LEU A 260 -22.61 -16.51 -0.80
CA LEU A 260 -23.88 -16.80 -1.42
C LEU A 260 -24.09 -18.31 -1.51
N PRO A 261 -25.15 -18.87 -0.91
CA PRO A 261 -25.51 -20.28 -1.09
C PRO A 261 -25.87 -20.57 -2.55
N GLN A 262 -26.58 -19.65 -3.19
CA GLN A 262 -27.02 -19.73 -4.58
C GLN A 262 -26.89 -18.36 -5.26
N LYS A 263 -26.93 -18.34 -6.60
CA LYS A 263 -26.81 -17.11 -7.39
C LYS A 263 -28.21 -16.55 -7.80
N ASP A 264 -29.18 -16.67 -6.93
CA ASP A 264 -30.52 -16.12 -7.13
C ASP A 264 -30.70 -14.79 -6.41
N ALA A 265 -31.74 -14.02 -6.79
CA ALA A 265 -32.02 -12.71 -6.24
C ALA A 265 -32.27 -12.73 -4.73
N THR A 266 -32.93 -13.76 -4.23
CA THR A 266 -33.25 -13.89 -2.80
C THR A 266 -31.99 -14.15 -1.96
N SER A 267 -31.07 -14.99 -2.44
CA SER A 267 -29.79 -15.26 -1.80
C SER A 267 -28.89 -13.99 -1.77
N VAL A 268 -28.84 -13.25 -2.87
CA VAL A 268 -28.09 -11.99 -2.95
C VAL A 268 -28.68 -10.96 -2.00
N ARG A 269 -30.00 -10.73 -2.04
CA ARG A 269 -30.69 -9.81 -1.13
C ARG A 269 -30.40 -10.14 0.33
N LYS A 270 -30.66 -11.37 0.77
CA LYS A 270 -30.42 -11.82 2.15
C LYS A 270 -28.98 -11.65 2.59
N ALA A 271 -28.01 -11.92 1.70
CA ALA A 271 -26.60 -11.79 2.02
C ALA A 271 -26.18 -10.31 2.17
N PHE A 272 -26.67 -9.42 1.29
CA PHE A 272 -26.42 -7.99 1.37
C PHE A 272 -27.11 -7.37 2.59
N GLU A 273 -28.36 -7.72 2.85
CA GLU A 273 -29.10 -7.29 4.05
C GLU A 273 -28.33 -7.65 5.32
N ARG A 274 -27.93 -8.90 5.47
CA ARG A 274 -27.17 -9.35 6.65
C ARG A 274 -25.88 -8.56 6.87
N LYS A 275 -25.17 -8.19 5.80
CA LYS A 275 -23.91 -7.44 5.89
C LYS A 275 -24.14 -5.95 6.15
N LEU A 276 -25.07 -5.35 5.45
CA LEU A 276 -25.32 -3.91 5.57
C LEU A 276 -26.14 -3.56 6.82
N SER A 277 -27.04 -4.44 7.29
CA SER A 277 -27.81 -4.19 8.52
C SER A 277 -26.94 -4.10 9.78
N ALA A 278 -25.76 -4.75 9.76
CA ALA A 278 -24.78 -4.66 10.85
C ALA A 278 -24.09 -3.28 10.93
N LEU A 279 -24.26 -2.41 9.94
CA LEU A 279 -23.63 -1.09 9.91
C LEU A 279 -24.59 -0.01 10.42
N PRO A 280 -24.08 1.09 11.02
CA PRO A 280 -24.91 2.24 11.38
C PRO A 280 -25.68 2.79 10.17
N GLY A 281 -26.89 3.32 10.39
CA GLY A 281 -27.71 3.90 9.34
C GLY A 281 -27.03 5.02 8.56
N THR A 282 -26.22 5.82 9.25
CA THR A 282 -25.38 6.89 8.64
C THR A 282 -24.39 6.39 7.60
N LEU A 283 -24.01 5.10 7.68
CA LEU A 283 -23.10 4.43 6.77
C LEU A 283 -23.82 3.48 5.78
N ARG A 284 -25.15 3.65 5.59
CA ARG A 284 -26.00 2.86 4.68
C ARG A 284 -26.91 3.78 3.87
N LYS A 285 -26.32 4.55 2.93
CA LYS A 285 -27.09 5.58 2.19
C LYS A 285 -27.56 5.09 0.82
N SER A 286 -26.68 4.50 0.04
CA SER A 286 -27.03 3.98 -1.27
C SER A 286 -26.17 2.80 -1.72
N LEU A 287 -26.70 2.02 -2.65
CA LEU A 287 -26.04 0.96 -3.38
C LEU A 287 -26.17 1.24 -4.88
N THR A 288 -25.06 1.25 -5.61
CA THR A 288 -25.04 1.30 -7.07
C THR A 288 -24.70 -0.09 -7.61
N TYR A 289 -25.52 -0.60 -8.55
CA TYR A 289 -25.37 -1.94 -9.11
C TYR A 289 -25.55 -1.92 -10.64
N ASP A 290 -25.21 -3.02 -11.33
CA ASP A 290 -25.61 -3.16 -12.72
C ASP A 290 -27.05 -3.69 -12.85
N GLN A 291 -27.52 -3.83 -14.10
CA GLN A 291 -28.88 -4.32 -14.39
C GLN A 291 -28.95 -5.86 -14.36
N GLY A 292 -28.18 -6.51 -13.49
CA GLY A 292 -28.17 -7.97 -13.35
C GLY A 292 -29.46 -8.50 -12.74
N LYS A 293 -29.97 -9.64 -13.23
CA LYS A 293 -31.19 -10.29 -12.72
C LYS A 293 -31.12 -10.68 -11.25
N GLU A 294 -29.93 -10.82 -10.71
CA GLU A 294 -29.67 -11.07 -9.30
C GLU A 294 -30.12 -9.93 -8.38
N MET A 295 -30.40 -8.74 -8.95
CA MET A 295 -30.98 -7.60 -8.24
C MET A 295 -32.49 -7.46 -8.40
N ALA A 296 -33.20 -8.51 -8.83
CA ALA A 296 -34.65 -8.47 -9.03
C ALA A 296 -35.44 -8.12 -7.74
N GLU A 297 -34.86 -8.40 -6.56
CA GLU A 297 -35.45 -8.04 -5.26
C GLU A 297 -34.89 -6.71 -4.68
N HIS A 298 -34.35 -5.82 -5.53
CA HIS A 298 -33.74 -4.55 -5.10
C HIS A 298 -34.70 -3.63 -4.33
N ALA A 299 -35.99 -3.60 -4.69
CA ALA A 299 -36.98 -2.79 -3.99
C ALA A 299 -37.18 -3.27 -2.54
N THR A 300 -37.19 -4.58 -2.32
CA THR A 300 -37.25 -5.17 -0.97
C THR A 300 -35.98 -4.87 -0.19
N LEU A 301 -34.81 -5.00 -0.83
CA LEU A 301 -33.52 -4.65 -0.23
C LEU A 301 -33.49 -3.17 0.22
N ALA A 302 -33.94 -2.27 -0.66
CA ALA A 302 -33.99 -0.83 -0.40
C ALA A 302 -34.89 -0.52 0.80
N ALA A 303 -36.10 -1.10 0.85
CA ALA A 303 -37.05 -0.92 1.92
C ALA A 303 -36.53 -1.44 3.27
N ASN A 304 -35.99 -2.68 3.30
CA ASN A 304 -35.52 -3.32 4.53
C ASN A 304 -34.30 -2.60 5.13
N LEU A 305 -33.44 -2.02 4.31
CA LEU A 305 -32.23 -1.33 4.76
C LEU A 305 -32.40 0.19 4.82
N GLN A 306 -33.51 0.73 4.37
CA GLN A 306 -33.73 2.19 4.25
C GLN A 306 -32.60 2.88 3.46
N LEU A 307 -32.18 2.28 2.35
CA LEU A 307 -31.18 2.83 1.44
C LEU A 307 -31.75 2.98 0.02
N LYS A 308 -31.10 3.81 -0.81
CA LYS A 308 -31.44 3.94 -2.22
C LYS A 308 -30.60 2.99 -3.07
N VAL A 309 -31.25 2.36 -4.07
CA VAL A 309 -30.55 1.50 -5.05
C VAL A 309 -30.57 2.18 -6.41
N PHE A 310 -29.39 2.42 -6.98
CA PHE A 310 -29.22 3.01 -8.30
C PHE A 310 -28.62 1.99 -9.28
N PHE A 311 -29.06 2.04 -10.52
CA PHE A 311 -28.59 1.14 -11.57
C PHE A 311 -27.76 1.87 -12.61
N CYS A 312 -26.62 1.30 -12.96
CA CYS A 312 -25.78 1.78 -14.05
C CYS A 312 -26.48 1.59 -15.39
N HIS A 313 -26.09 2.38 -16.39
CA HIS A 313 -26.52 2.16 -17.77
C HIS A 313 -25.98 0.82 -18.30
N ALA A 314 -26.72 0.23 -19.19
CA ALA A 314 -26.28 -0.98 -19.85
C ALA A 314 -24.95 -0.72 -20.60
N HIS A 315 -23.99 -1.66 -20.47
CA HIS A 315 -22.67 -1.57 -21.10
C HIS A 315 -21.78 -0.41 -20.65
N SER A 316 -22.04 0.17 -19.47
CA SER A 316 -21.27 1.29 -18.89
C SER A 316 -20.42 0.87 -17.66
N PRO A 317 -19.40 0.02 -17.83
CA PRO A 317 -18.59 -0.48 -16.71
C PRO A 317 -17.86 0.62 -15.94
N TRP A 318 -17.49 1.72 -16.62
CA TRP A 318 -16.82 2.88 -15.98
C TRP A 318 -17.64 3.53 -14.87
N GLU A 319 -18.96 3.37 -14.84
CA GLU A 319 -19.85 3.88 -13.80
C GLU A 319 -19.66 3.16 -12.46
N ARG A 320 -19.04 1.96 -12.47
CA ARG A 320 -18.66 1.17 -11.29
C ARG A 320 -17.15 0.92 -11.20
N ALA A 321 -16.35 1.90 -11.57
CA ALA A 321 -14.89 1.78 -11.63
C ALA A 321 -14.24 1.34 -10.29
N THR A 322 -14.87 1.65 -9.15
CA THR A 322 -14.39 1.23 -7.84
C THR A 322 -14.51 -0.28 -7.68
N CYS A 323 -15.67 -0.82 -8.01
CA CYS A 323 -15.94 -2.25 -7.91
C CYS A 323 -15.09 -3.05 -8.90
N GLU A 324 -14.97 -2.60 -10.16
CA GLU A 324 -14.11 -3.25 -11.14
C GLU A 324 -12.64 -3.33 -10.72
N SER A 325 -12.10 -2.20 -10.26
CA SER A 325 -10.73 -2.17 -9.73
C SER A 325 -10.54 -3.10 -8.54
N GLN A 326 -11.58 -3.28 -7.72
CA GLN A 326 -11.53 -4.17 -6.57
C GLN A 326 -11.69 -5.64 -6.98
N ASN A 327 -12.51 -5.93 -7.99
CA ASN A 327 -12.69 -7.27 -8.54
C ASN A 327 -11.36 -7.85 -9.05
N ASP A 328 -10.51 -7.06 -9.71
CA ASP A 328 -9.17 -7.50 -10.10
C ASP A 328 -8.29 -7.91 -8.91
N ARG A 329 -8.46 -7.25 -7.77
CA ARG A 329 -7.75 -7.60 -6.54
C ARG A 329 -8.31 -8.85 -5.88
N ILE A 330 -9.64 -9.00 -5.87
CA ILE A 330 -10.32 -10.19 -5.34
C ILE A 330 -9.95 -11.41 -6.18
N ARG A 331 -9.80 -11.26 -7.50
CA ARG A 331 -9.39 -12.33 -8.42
C ARG A 331 -7.98 -12.88 -8.15
N HIS A 332 -7.18 -12.19 -7.36
CA HIS A 332 -5.92 -12.75 -6.86
C HIS A 332 -6.14 -13.89 -5.86
N TYR A 333 -7.20 -13.80 -5.05
CA TYR A 333 -7.58 -14.83 -4.06
C TYR A 333 -8.59 -15.82 -4.61
N LEU A 334 -9.45 -15.36 -5.50
CA LEU A 334 -10.52 -16.14 -6.14
C LEU A 334 -10.34 -16.11 -7.67
N PRO A 335 -9.37 -16.87 -8.22
CA PRO A 335 -9.08 -16.89 -9.66
C PRO A 335 -10.30 -17.25 -10.50
N LYS A 336 -10.32 -16.81 -11.77
CA LYS A 336 -11.36 -17.24 -12.74
C LYS A 336 -11.29 -18.77 -12.90
N GLY A 337 -12.45 -19.42 -12.91
CA GLY A 337 -12.54 -20.88 -13.00
C GLY A 337 -12.52 -21.60 -11.65
N THR A 338 -12.37 -20.91 -10.52
CA THR A 338 -12.53 -21.49 -9.19
C THR A 338 -14.01 -21.80 -8.92
N ASP A 339 -14.31 -22.95 -8.36
CA ASP A 339 -15.63 -23.22 -7.80
C ASP A 339 -15.81 -22.50 -6.47
N LEU A 340 -16.58 -21.43 -6.47
CA LEU A 340 -16.78 -20.57 -5.32
C LEU A 340 -17.72 -21.16 -4.28
N SER A 341 -18.45 -22.25 -4.59
CA SER A 341 -19.28 -22.97 -3.64
C SER A 341 -18.44 -23.72 -2.60
N LEU A 342 -17.18 -24.02 -2.92
CA LEU A 342 -16.23 -24.69 -2.04
C LEU A 342 -15.50 -23.72 -1.10
N VAL A 343 -15.64 -22.42 -1.30
CA VAL A 343 -14.99 -21.40 -0.48
C VAL A 343 -15.80 -21.20 0.79
N SER A 344 -15.22 -21.57 1.93
CA SER A 344 -15.88 -21.43 3.22
C SER A 344 -16.07 -19.96 3.62
N TYR A 345 -17.02 -19.70 4.51
CA TYR A 345 -17.22 -18.38 5.09
C TYR A 345 -15.95 -17.83 5.77
N GLN A 346 -15.19 -18.69 6.46
CA GLN A 346 -13.94 -18.31 7.12
C GLN A 346 -12.86 -17.91 6.11
N GLN A 347 -12.69 -18.67 5.04
CA GLN A 347 -11.76 -18.34 3.97
C GLN A 347 -12.13 -17.00 3.29
N LEU A 348 -13.43 -16.80 3.03
CA LEU A 348 -13.91 -15.57 2.43
C LEU A 348 -13.65 -14.35 3.32
N ARG A 349 -13.83 -14.52 4.64
CA ARG A 349 -13.49 -13.50 5.63
C ARG A 349 -11.99 -13.19 5.65
N ALA A 350 -11.14 -14.21 5.65
CA ALA A 350 -9.69 -14.04 5.61
C ALA A 350 -9.26 -13.25 4.34
N TYR A 351 -9.84 -13.55 3.19
CA TYR A 351 -9.56 -12.80 1.95
C TYR A 351 -10.05 -11.35 2.03
N GLN A 352 -11.22 -11.11 2.63
CA GLN A 352 -11.74 -9.77 2.90
C GLN A 352 -10.78 -8.97 3.78
N ASP A 353 -10.29 -9.56 4.86
CA ASP A 353 -9.37 -8.92 5.80
C ASP A 353 -8.04 -8.60 5.11
N MET A 354 -7.46 -9.55 4.37
CA MET A 354 -6.26 -9.31 3.56
C MET A 354 -6.44 -8.17 2.55
N LEU A 355 -7.61 -8.04 1.91
CA LEU A 355 -7.92 -6.96 0.98
C LEU A 355 -8.02 -5.59 1.66
N ASN A 356 -8.64 -5.57 2.85
CA ASN A 356 -8.91 -4.35 3.59
C ASN A 356 -7.72 -3.87 4.43
N GLU A 357 -6.78 -4.74 4.77
CA GLU A 357 -5.54 -4.36 5.44
C GLU A 357 -4.50 -3.75 4.50
N ARG A 358 -4.64 -3.94 3.18
CA ARG A 358 -3.65 -3.43 2.22
C ARG A 358 -3.68 -1.91 2.10
N PRO A 359 -2.54 -1.22 2.24
CA PRO A 359 -2.46 0.23 2.05
C PRO A 359 -2.87 0.64 0.63
N ARG A 360 -3.52 1.78 0.52
CA ARG A 360 -3.93 2.35 -0.77
C ARG A 360 -3.34 3.72 -0.97
N LYS A 361 -2.71 3.94 -2.12
CA LYS A 361 -2.14 5.24 -2.47
C LYS A 361 -3.19 6.36 -2.44
N ILE A 362 -4.40 6.07 -2.94
CA ILE A 362 -5.53 7.00 -2.94
C ILE A 362 -6.02 7.37 -1.53
N LEU A 363 -5.70 6.56 -0.53
CA LEU A 363 -6.01 6.80 0.90
C LEU A 363 -4.78 7.28 1.67
N ASN A 364 -3.82 7.93 0.99
CA ASN A 364 -2.56 8.36 1.60
C ASN A 364 -1.83 7.22 2.34
N TRP A 365 -1.84 6.04 1.73
CA TRP A 365 -1.26 4.80 2.25
C TRP A 365 -1.90 4.24 3.51
N LYS A 366 -3.04 4.77 3.94
CA LYS A 366 -3.90 4.06 4.90
C LYS A 366 -4.52 2.84 4.25
N SER A 367 -4.87 1.86 5.07
CA SER A 367 -5.67 0.72 4.60
C SER A 367 -7.17 1.06 4.59
N PRO A 368 -7.97 0.41 3.73
CA PRO A 368 -9.42 0.50 3.78
C PRO A 368 -10.00 0.24 5.19
N ALA A 369 -9.45 -0.75 5.90
CA ALA A 369 -9.88 -1.08 7.27
C ALA A 369 -9.64 0.09 8.24
N GLN A 370 -8.46 0.73 8.19
CA GLN A 370 -8.15 1.90 9.02
C GLN A 370 -9.13 3.06 8.75
N CYS A 371 -9.33 3.39 7.46
CA CYS A 371 -10.25 4.46 7.09
C CYS A 371 -11.69 4.15 7.51
N PHE A 372 -12.15 2.91 7.33
CA PHE A 372 -13.50 2.50 7.71
C PHE A 372 -13.71 2.49 9.22
N GLN A 373 -12.71 2.08 9.98
CA GLN A 373 -12.74 2.13 11.44
C GLN A 373 -12.81 3.56 11.98
N GLU A 374 -12.04 4.49 11.39
CA GLU A 374 -12.13 5.93 11.71
C GLU A 374 -13.56 6.45 11.52
N LEU A 375 -14.25 6.01 10.44
CA LEU A 375 -15.64 6.37 10.19
C LEU A 375 -16.60 5.77 11.23
N LEU A 376 -16.39 4.52 11.64
CA LEU A 376 -17.23 3.90 12.66
C LEU A 376 -17.12 4.63 14.00
N ILE A 377 -15.91 5.04 14.37
CA ILE A 377 -15.66 5.79 15.62
C ILE A 377 -16.33 7.17 15.54
N SER A 378 -16.16 7.90 14.45
CA SER A 378 -16.74 9.26 14.29
C SER A 378 -18.26 9.28 14.14
N ASN A 379 -18.88 8.14 13.82
CA ASN A 379 -20.33 8.01 13.72
C ASN A 379 -20.99 7.32 14.94
N GLN A 380 -20.23 7.06 16.02
CA GLN A 380 -20.83 6.63 17.27
C GLN A 380 -21.55 7.83 17.91
N PRO A 381 -22.80 7.66 18.40
CA PRO A 381 -23.47 8.70 19.16
C PRO A 381 -22.60 9.04 20.37
N SER A 382 -22.33 10.32 20.57
CA SER A 382 -21.70 10.81 21.80
C SER A 382 -22.61 10.43 22.96
N ASN A 383 -22.15 9.58 23.87
CA ASN A 383 -22.83 9.25 25.11
C ASN A 383 -22.90 10.49 26.00
#